data_7d69266df95d227cb4a79f0fb03baef1
#
_entry.id   7d69266df95d227cb4a79f0fb03baef1
#
_cell.length_a   1.000
_cell.length_b   1.000
_cell.length_c   1.000
_cell.angle_alpha   90.00
_cell.angle_beta   90.00
_cell.angle_gamma   90.00
#
_symmetry.space_group_name_H-M   'P 1'
#
loop_
_entity.id
_entity.type
_entity.pdbx_description
1 polymer ?
#
loop_
_entity_poly.entity_id
_entity_poly.type
_entity_poly.pdbx_seq_one_letter_code
_entity_poly.pdbx_strand_id
1 'polypeptide(L)'
;MTNSFEIRNNKMADKAELKRKYKQTLTSMGIYIIKNIVNGKILIGKSKNIPGRINRHKFELEHGSENIRDLQKDYNQVGLSNFSFEMLDQLEPKEDPAYNYTDDLTVLLELWLEKLQPFEDRGYNKK
;
A
#
# COMPACT_ATOMS: atom_id res chain seq x y z
N MET A 1 33.55 3.69 -12.72
CA MET A 1 34.66 3.97 -12.32
C MET A 1 34.76 4.72 -11.06
N THR A 2 34.26 5.81 -11.02
CA THR A 2 34.20 6.54 -9.81
C THR A 2 33.49 5.84 -8.71
N ASN A 3 32.45 5.08 -9.02
CA ASN A 3 31.66 4.44 -7.99
C ASN A 3 32.43 3.47 -7.14
N SER A 4 33.24 2.63 -7.76
CA SER A 4 34.05 1.69 -6.99
C SER A 4 35.01 2.38 -6.09
N PHE A 5 35.60 3.43 -6.60
CA PHE A 5 36.55 4.18 -5.84
C PHE A 5 35.92 4.85 -4.63
N GLU A 6 34.78 5.44 -4.85
CA GLU A 6 34.06 6.12 -3.77
C GLU A 6 33.59 5.15 -2.69
N ILE A 7 33.15 3.99 -3.09
CA ILE A 7 32.70 2.99 -2.14
C ILE A 7 33.85 2.57 -1.23
N ARG A 8 35.01 2.33 -1.80
CA ARG A 8 36.14 1.93 -0.98
C ARG A 8 36.60 3.00 -0.01
N ASN A 9 36.51 4.24 -0.42
CA ASN A 9 36.98 5.33 0.40
C ASN A 9 36.01 5.69 1.52
N ASN A 10 34.77 5.26 1.43
CA ASN A 10 33.76 5.63 2.39
C ASN A 10 33.22 4.43 3.15
N LYS A 11 34.13 3.62 3.62
CA LYS A 11 33.73 2.39 4.28
C LYS A 11 32.86 2.63 5.50
N MET A 12 33.22 3.63 6.31
CA MET A 12 32.42 3.96 7.48
C MET A 12 31.10 4.55 7.10
N ALA A 13 31.10 5.35 6.04
CA ALA A 13 29.85 5.92 5.52
C ALA A 13 28.99 4.86 4.87
N ASP A 14 29.60 3.77 4.41
CA ASP A 14 28.87 2.69 3.78
C ASP A 14 27.85 2.05 4.70
N LYS A 15 28.14 1.96 5.98
CA LYS A 15 27.21 1.38 6.92
C LYS A 15 25.92 2.19 7.00
N ALA A 16 26.06 3.50 7.12
CA ALA A 16 24.90 4.37 7.15
C ALA A 16 24.18 4.34 5.81
N GLU A 17 24.96 4.27 4.74
CA GLU A 17 24.39 4.19 3.40
C GLU A 17 23.60 2.90 3.21
N LEU A 18 24.14 1.78 3.66
CA LEU A 18 23.45 0.51 3.57
C LEU A 18 22.18 0.51 4.38
N LYS A 19 22.21 1.08 5.57
CA LYS A 19 21.00 1.19 6.38
C LYS A 19 19.93 2.01 5.68
N ARG A 20 20.36 3.11 5.09
CA ARG A 20 19.42 3.98 4.38
C ARG A 20 18.86 3.27 3.16
N LYS A 21 19.72 2.58 2.40
CA LYS A 21 19.26 1.81 1.25
C LYS A 21 18.31 0.70 1.64
N TYR A 22 18.60 0.03 2.75
CA TYR A 22 17.72 -1.02 3.24
C TYR A 22 16.32 -0.48 3.50
N LYS A 23 16.25 0.67 4.18
CA LYS A 23 14.94 1.28 4.44
C LYS A 23 14.25 1.73 3.17
N GLN A 24 15.02 2.21 2.20
CA GLN A 24 14.45 2.66 0.93
C GLN A 24 14.00 1.51 0.06
N THR A 25 14.67 0.37 0.16
CA THR A 25 14.28 -0.80 -0.64
C THR A 25 13.15 -1.58 -0.02
N LEU A 26 12.86 -1.35 1.26
CA LEU A 26 11.70 -1.96 1.86
C LEU A 26 10.46 -1.42 1.18
N THR A 27 9.55 -2.32 0.87
CA THR A 27 8.30 -1.89 0.27
C THR A 27 7.51 -1.06 1.26
N SER A 28 6.80 -0.07 0.75
CA SER A 28 5.96 0.77 1.59
C SER A 28 4.89 -0.07 2.26
N MET A 29 4.70 0.17 3.54
CA MET A 29 3.65 -0.51 4.28
C MET A 29 2.76 0.52 4.96
N GLY A 30 1.52 0.15 5.17
CA GLY A 30 0.55 1.05 5.76
C GLY A 30 -0.83 0.77 5.22
N ILE A 31 -1.52 1.84 4.89
CA ILE A 31 -2.90 1.78 4.42
C ILE A 31 -2.95 2.25 2.98
N TYR A 32 -3.62 1.47 2.12
CA TYR A 32 -3.85 1.87 0.74
C TYR A 32 -5.32 2.22 0.55
N ILE A 33 -5.60 2.96 -0.51
CA ILE A 33 -6.96 3.36 -0.84
C ILE A 33 -7.19 3.17 -2.33
N ILE A 34 -8.31 2.56 -2.65
CA ILE A 34 -8.79 2.42 -4.02
C ILE A 34 -10.07 3.23 -4.10
N LYS A 35 -10.13 4.16 -5.04
CA LYS A 35 -11.27 5.05 -5.15
C LYS A 35 -11.90 4.96 -6.51
N ASN A 36 -13.23 4.77 -6.54
CA ASN A 36 -14.02 4.87 -7.75
C ASN A 36 -14.33 6.34 -7.97
N ILE A 37 -13.72 6.92 -8.98
CA ILE A 37 -13.85 8.36 -9.23
C ILE A 37 -15.27 8.73 -9.65
N VAL A 38 -15.99 7.79 -10.24
CA VAL A 38 -17.33 8.06 -10.75
C VAL A 38 -18.35 8.23 -9.62
N ASN A 39 -18.33 7.30 -8.65
CA ASN A 39 -19.33 7.34 -7.57
C ASN A 39 -18.76 7.71 -6.20
N GLY A 40 -17.47 7.87 -6.10
CA GLY A 40 -16.83 8.27 -4.84
C GLY A 40 -16.65 7.16 -3.82
N LYS A 41 -17.04 5.93 -4.12
CA LYS A 41 -16.84 4.83 -3.18
C LYS A 41 -15.38 4.49 -3.07
N ILE A 42 -14.97 4.12 -1.86
CA ILE A 42 -13.58 3.79 -1.59
C ILE A 42 -13.45 2.43 -0.91
N LEU A 43 -12.29 1.82 -1.13
CA LEU A 43 -11.86 0.65 -0.39
C LEU A 43 -10.55 1.00 0.29
N ILE A 44 -10.45 0.74 1.59
CA ILE A 44 -9.16 0.89 2.25
C ILE A 44 -8.73 -0.45 2.83
N GLY A 45 -7.43 -0.65 2.87
CA GLY A 45 -6.88 -1.89 3.40
C GLY A 45 -5.46 -1.67 3.89
N LYS A 46 -4.97 -2.67 4.59
CA LYS A 46 -3.61 -2.64 5.12
C LYS A 46 -2.73 -3.58 4.33
N SER A 47 -1.44 -3.26 4.27
CA SER A 47 -0.49 -4.13 3.58
C SER A 47 0.92 -3.83 4.04
N LYS A 48 1.73 -4.88 4.10
CA LYS A 48 3.17 -4.73 4.32
C LYS A 48 3.88 -4.38 3.02
N ASN A 49 3.17 -4.47 1.90
CA ASN A 49 3.71 -4.17 0.59
C ASN A 49 2.60 -3.52 -0.22
N ILE A 50 2.45 -2.22 -0.07
CA ILE A 50 1.36 -1.49 -0.72
C ILE A 50 1.44 -1.58 -2.25
N PRO A 51 2.60 -1.34 -2.89
CA PRO A 51 2.66 -1.46 -4.34
C PRO A 51 2.27 -2.84 -4.83
N GLY A 52 2.72 -3.89 -4.15
CA GLY A 52 2.38 -5.25 -4.53
C GLY A 52 0.89 -5.53 -4.37
N ARG A 53 0.32 -5.04 -3.29
CA ARG A 53 -1.11 -5.24 -3.05
C ARG A 53 -1.97 -4.51 -4.07
N ILE A 54 -1.57 -3.31 -4.41
CA ILE A 54 -2.28 -2.54 -5.43
C ILE A 54 -2.18 -3.23 -6.79
N ASN A 55 -1.00 -3.71 -7.13
CA ASN A 55 -0.84 -4.44 -8.40
C ASN A 55 -1.69 -5.69 -8.43
N ARG A 56 -1.81 -6.36 -7.30
CA ARG A 56 -2.65 -7.54 -7.23
C ARG A 56 -4.12 -7.21 -7.43
N HIS A 57 -4.60 -6.13 -6.82
CA HIS A 57 -5.98 -5.69 -7.04
C HIS A 57 -6.22 -5.38 -8.51
N LYS A 58 -5.28 -4.66 -9.13
CA LYS A 58 -5.43 -4.33 -10.55
C LYS A 58 -5.49 -5.59 -11.40
N PHE A 59 -4.62 -6.55 -11.10
CA PHE A 59 -4.60 -7.80 -11.85
C PHE A 59 -5.91 -8.55 -11.68
N GLU A 60 -6.39 -8.68 -10.45
CA GLU A 60 -7.62 -9.42 -10.19
C GLU A 60 -8.82 -8.73 -10.79
N LEU A 61 -8.86 -7.41 -10.75
CA LEU A 61 -9.95 -6.66 -11.36
C LEU A 61 -9.98 -6.86 -12.88
N GLU A 62 -8.81 -6.83 -13.51
CA GLU A 62 -8.72 -7.05 -14.94
C GLU A 62 -9.18 -8.45 -15.35
N HIS A 63 -8.94 -9.42 -14.48
CA HIS A 63 -9.26 -10.81 -14.78
C HIS A 63 -10.60 -11.26 -14.20
N GLY A 64 -11.33 -10.36 -13.56
CA GLY A 64 -12.63 -10.68 -13.03
C GLY A 64 -12.61 -11.54 -11.78
N SER A 65 -11.47 -11.60 -11.10
CA SER A 65 -11.30 -12.48 -9.95
C SER A 65 -11.19 -11.75 -8.62
N GLU A 66 -11.51 -10.47 -8.58
CA GLU A 66 -11.47 -9.71 -7.34
C GLU A 66 -12.50 -10.26 -6.36
N ASN A 67 -12.05 -10.52 -5.11
CA ASN A 67 -12.93 -11.09 -4.08
C ASN A 67 -14.03 -10.14 -3.64
N ILE A 68 -13.78 -8.86 -3.70
CA ILE A 68 -14.77 -7.87 -3.30
C ILE A 68 -15.69 -7.65 -4.47
N ARG A 69 -16.86 -8.29 -4.41
CA ARG A 69 -17.76 -8.38 -5.56
C ARG A 69 -18.26 -7.03 -6.03
N ASP A 70 -18.59 -6.14 -5.11
CA ASP A 70 -19.08 -4.82 -5.49
C ASP A 70 -18.02 -4.02 -6.20
N LEU A 71 -16.78 -4.15 -5.77
CA LEU A 71 -15.65 -3.49 -6.42
C LEU A 71 -15.48 -4.02 -7.83
N GLN A 72 -15.52 -5.35 -7.99
CA GLN A 72 -15.38 -5.96 -9.30
C GLN A 72 -16.50 -5.52 -10.23
N LYS A 73 -17.73 -5.48 -9.72
CA LYS A 73 -18.87 -5.07 -10.51
C LYS A 73 -18.73 -3.65 -11.02
N ASP A 74 -18.35 -2.75 -10.12
CA ASP A 74 -18.16 -1.35 -10.51
C ASP A 74 -17.03 -1.20 -11.51
N TYR A 75 -15.95 -1.96 -11.30
CA TYR A 75 -14.82 -1.94 -12.22
C TYR A 75 -15.26 -2.37 -13.63
N ASN A 76 -16.10 -3.40 -13.70
CA ASN A 76 -16.58 -3.87 -14.99
C ASN A 76 -17.41 -2.82 -15.71
N GLN A 77 -18.04 -1.94 -14.96
CA GLN A 77 -18.89 -0.90 -15.55
C GLN A 77 -18.11 0.32 -16.00
N VAL A 78 -17.14 0.75 -15.20
CA VAL A 78 -16.50 2.05 -15.48
C VAL A 78 -15.06 1.94 -15.96
N GLY A 79 -14.39 0.82 -15.75
CA GLY A 79 -13.05 0.60 -16.24
C GLY A 79 -11.94 1.13 -15.35
N LEU A 80 -10.73 0.69 -15.64
CA LEU A 80 -9.56 0.99 -14.82
C LEU A 80 -9.26 2.48 -14.73
N SER A 81 -9.46 3.22 -15.82
CA SER A 81 -9.12 4.64 -15.84
C SER A 81 -9.99 5.48 -14.90
N ASN A 82 -11.08 4.91 -14.41
CA ASN A 82 -11.97 5.61 -13.49
C ASN A 82 -11.74 5.20 -12.04
N PHE A 83 -10.61 4.56 -11.76
CA PHE A 83 -10.22 4.21 -10.42
C PHE A 83 -8.86 4.81 -10.11
N SER A 84 -8.67 5.25 -8.87
CA SER A 84 -7.35 5.66 -8.41
C SER A 84 -6.87 4.67 -7.35
N PHE A 85 -5.58 4.41 -7.35
CA PHE A 85 -4.93 3.47 -6.45
C PHE A 85 -3.78 4.18 -5.79
N GLU A 86 -3.88 4.44 -4.50
CA GLU A 86 -2.89 5.27 -3.83
C GLU A 86 -2.57 4.75 -2.44
N MET A 87 -1.46 5.22 -1.91
CA MET A 87 -1.12 5.00 -0.51
C MET A 87 -1.78 6.08 0.31
N LEU A 88 -2.57 5.68 1.31
CA LEU A 88 -3.29 6.62 2.16
C LEU A 88 -2.46 7.00 3.37
N ASP A 89 -1.77 6.04 3.96
CA ASP A 89 -0.96 6.28 5.14
C ASP A 89 0.17 5.27 5.17
N GLN A 90 1.28 5.66 5.76
CA GLN A 90 2.49 4.84 5.75
C GLN A 90 3.03 4.64 7.16
N LEU A 91 3.42 3.41 7.45
CA LEU A 91 4.14 3.11 8.68
C LEU A 91 5.63 3.15 8.39
N GLU A 92 6.37 3.82 9.28
CA GLU A 92 7.81 3.84 9.16
C GLU A 92 8.40 2.53 9.64
N PRO A 93 9.31 1.94 8.90
CA PRO A 93 9.91 0.69 9.33
C PRO A 93 10.80 0.89 10.54
N LYS A 94 10.75 -0.09 11.45
CA LYS A 94 11.63 -0.12 12.60
C LYS A 94 13.00 -0.63 12.17
N GLU A 95 14.00 -0.37 12.99
CA GLU A 95 15.34 -0.84 12.68
C GLU A 95 15.49 -2.35 12.85
N ASP A 96 14.69 -2.94 13.74
CA ASP A 96 14.71 -4.36 13.98
C ASP A 96 14.01 -5.09 12.83
N PRO A 97 14.73 -5.85 12.01
CA PRO A 97 14.09 -6.54 10.89
C PRO A 97 13.12 -7.64 11.32
N ALA A 98 13.17 -8.04 12.57
CA ALA A 98 12.26 -9.06 13.09
C ALA A 98 10.98 -8.48 13.67
N TYR A 99 10.84 -7.16 13.66
CA TYR A 99 9.66 -6.52 14.23
C TYR A 99 8.39 -6.95 13.49
N ASN A 100 7.35 -7.25 14.25
CA ASN A 100 6.08 -7.69 13.70
C ASN A 100 5.11 -6.52 13.63
N TYR A 101 4.72 -6.14 12.41
CA TYR A 101 3.88 -4.97 12.18
C TYR A 101 2.39 -5.28 12.17
N THR A 102 2.01 -6.52 12.45
CA THR A 102 0.61 -6.93 12.33
C THR A 102 -0.33 -6.06 13.15
N ASP A 103 0.01 -5.87 14.42
CA ASP A 103 -0.84 -5.07 15.31
C ASP A 103 -0.86 -3.60 14.91
N ASP A 104 0.32 -3.08 14.56
CA ASP A 104 0.41 -1.67 14.17
C ASP A 104 -0.45 -1.39 12.95
N LEU A 105 -0.40 -2.28 11.96
CA LEU A 105 -1.20 -2.11 10.75
C LEU A 105 -2.69 -2.25 11.04
N THR A 106 -3.05 -3.17 11.93
CA THR A 106 -4.45 -3.35 12.28
C THR A 106 -5.01 -2.11 12.97
N VAL A 107 -4.27 -1.56 13.92
CA VAL A 107 -4.71 -0.35 14.61
C VAL A 107 -4.83 0.80 13.63
N LEU A 108 -3.85 0.95 12.75
CA LEU A 108 -3.88 2.03 11.77
C LEU A 108 -5.08 1.90 10.84
N LEU A 109 -5.37 0.69 10.40
CA LEU A 109 -6.53 0.46 9.55
C LEU A 109 -7.82 0.82 10.28
N GLU A 110 -7.94 0.41 11.54
CA GLU A 110 -9.14 0.70 12.32
C GLU A 110 -9.36 2.20 12.48
N LEU A 111 -8.29 2.95 12.67
CA LEU A 111 -8.39 4.40 12.77
C LEU A 111 -8.95 5.01 11.48
N TRP A 112 -8.46 4.52 10.35
CA TRP A 112 -8.92 5.04 9.06
C TRP A 112 -10.33 4.57 8.73
N LEU A 113 -10.69 3.34 9.11
CA LEU A 113 -12.06 2.86 8.91
C LEU A 113 -13.05 3.72 9.68
N GLU A 114 -12.69 4.07 10.91
CA GLU A 114 -13.56 4.93 11.71
C GLU A 114 -13.67 6.32 11.11
N LYS A 115 -12.55 6.84 10.64
CA LYS A 115 -12.52 8.21 10.11
C LYS A 115 -13.27 8.33 8.79
N LEU A 116 -13.12 7.38 7.90
CA LEU A 116 -13.68 7.47 6.55
C LEU A 116 -15.00 6.75 6.37
N GLN A 117 -15.31 5.78 7.23
CA GLN A 117 -16.56 5.02 7.16
C GLN A 117 -16.86 4.52 5.74
N PRO A 118 -15.94 3.72 5.14
CA PRO A 118 -16.10 3.30 3.74
C PRO A 118 -17.03 2.11 3.61
N PHE A 119 -18.23 2.23 4.14
CA PHE A 119 -19.18 1.14 4.21
C PHE A 119 -20.45 1.48 3.41
N GLU A 120 -21.09 0.46 2.89
CA GLU A 120 -22.38 0.58 2.19
C GLU A 120 -22.30 1.57 1.04
N ASP A 121 -23.04 2.67 1.12
CA ASP A 121 -23.04 3.67 0.03
C ASP A 121 -21.71 4.36 -0.15
N ARG A 122 -20.87 4.36 0.88
CA ARG A 122 -19.65 5.15 0.88
C ARG A 122 -18.42 4.36 0.51
N GLY A 123 -18.52 3.05 0.43
CA GLY A 123 -17.34 2.28 0.14
C GLY A 123 -17.59 0.80 -0.06
N TYR A 124 -16.48 0.11 -0.24
CA TYR A 124 -16.47 -1.33 -0.52
C TYR A 124 -16.07 -2.17 0.68
N ASN A 125 -15.73 -1.54 1.79
CA ASN A 125 -15.36 -2.29 2.99
C ASN A 125 -16.61 -2.86 3.64
N LYS A 126 -16.43 -4.00 4.30
CA LYS A 126 -17.51 -4.60 5.07
C LYS A 126 -17.33 -4.24 6.53
N LYS A 127 -18.43 -3.99 7.19
CA LYS A 127 -18.42 -3.70 8.61
C LYS A 127 -18.05 -4.90 9.43
#